data_9061cf3599c28b1877f94035356e398f
#
_entry.id   9061cf3599c28b1877f94035356e398f
#
_cell.length_a   1.000
_cell.length_b   1.000
_cell.length_c   1.000
_cell.angle_alpha   90.00
_cell.angle_beta   90.00
_cell.angle_gamma   90.00
#
_symmetry.space_group_name_H-M   'P 1'
#
loop_
_entity.id
_entity.type
_entity.pdbx_description
1 polymer ?
#
loop_
_entity_poly.entity_id
_entity_poly.type
_entity_poly.pdbx_seq_one_letter_code
_entity_poly.pdbx_strand_id
1 'polypeptide(L)'
;MRVVKIAQDLFIDEGVAATSVNRIAKEAGLTPMSVYRYFGTKDGLVIAAWRDALAQFYEKFMERYTRRSENLQTGFEKYVACMEEYTNAYTEFPKWYAYTREMLSYAMEENIETELNINDVFCQFTDREIPIPALIALREGIADGSIRPDIDIHMIYQILVNAYTGTNIYDGTKYAIDPVETLRTSSAIIANYIKNDT
;
A
#
# COMPACT_ATOMS: atom_id res chain seq x y z
N MET A 1 7.54 17.12 4.73
CA MET A 1 8.32 17.84 5.80
C MET A 1 9.70 17.19 5.92
N ARG A 2 10.81 17.96 6.09
CA ARG A 2 12.20 17.43 6.05
C ARG A 2 12.44 16.26 7.03
N VAL A 3 11.94 16.38 8.28
CA VAL A 3 12.12 15.35 9.32
C VAL A 3 11.43 14.04 8.96
N VAL A 4 10.27 14.08 8.33
CA VAL A 4 9.53 12.90 7.87
C VAL A 4 10.32 12.13 6.82
N LYS A 5 10.92 12.84 5.84
CA LYS A 5 11.73 12.21 4.81
C LYS A 5 13.01 11.57 5.37
N ILE A 6 13.69 12.26 6.30
CA ILE A 6 14.85 11.70 7.01
C ILE A 6 14.45 10.46 7.81
N ALA A 7 13.30 10.50 8.47
CA ALA A 7 12.77 9.34 9.20
C ALA A 7 12.51 8.16 8.26
N GLN A 8 11.89 8.39 7.09
CA GLN A 8 11.65 7.35 6.08
C GLN A 8 12.96 6.69 5.63
N ASP A 9 13.97 7.48 5.26
CA ASP A 9 15.26 6.97 4.80
C ASP A 9 15.93 6.14 5.91
N LEU A 10 15.99 6.64 7.15
CA LEU A 10 16.57 5.91 8.28
C LEU A 10 15.78 4.64 8.65
N PHE A 11 14.47 4.66 8.58
CA PHE A 11 13.64 3.49 8.83
C PHE A 11 13.84 2.39 7.78
N ILE A 12 14.08 2.76 6.53
CA ILE A 12 14.41 1.80 5.46
C ILE A 12 15.82 1.22 5.66
N ASP A 13 16.78 2.07 6.01
CA ASP A 13 18.20 1.68 6.06
C ASP A 13 18.57 0.94 7.36
N GLU A 14 18.00 1.35 8.49
CA GLU A 14 18.40 0.86 9.84
C GLU A 14 17.27 0.03 10.50
N GLY A 15 16.06 0.01 9.95
CA GLY A 15 14.85 -0.58 10.54
C GLY A 15 14.13 0.39 11.50
N VAL A 16 12.80 0.26 11.56
CA VAL A 16 11.97 1.11 12.44
C VAL A 16 12.31 0.87 13.91
N ALA A 17 12.43 -0.39 14.35
CA ALA A 17 12.73 -0.72 15.74
C ALA A 17 14.07 -0.13 16.21
N ALA A 18 15.12 -0.27 15.39
CA ALA A 18 16.48 0.17 15.72
C ALA A 18 16.67 1.69 15.68
N THR A 19 15.87 2.39 14.87
CA THR A 19 16.01 3.84 14.68
C THR A 19 15.42 4.63 15.85
N SER A 20 16.23 5.45 16.52
CA SER A 20 15.77 6.31 17.62
C SER A 20 15.35 7.69 17.15
N VAL A 21 14.41 8.33 17.89
CA VAL A 21 14.02 9.72 17.66
C VAL A 21 15.20 10.68 17.80
N ASN A 22 16.17 10.37 18.68
CA ASN A 22 17.38 11.16 18.83
C ASN A 22 18.25 11.15 17.56
N ARG A 23 18.36 9.98 16.90
CA ARG A 23 19.08 9.81 15.64
C ARG A 23 18.44 10.66 14.53
N ILE A 24 17.10 10.56 14.38
CA ILE A 24 16.32 11.32 13.40
C ILE A 24 16.45 12.83 13.65
N ALA A 25 16.29 13.27 14.90
CA ALA A 25 16.38 14.66 15.27
C ALA A 25 17.75 15.26 14.91
N LYS A 26 18.83 14.53 15.23
CA LYS A 26 20.21 14.92 14.90
C LYS A 26 20.40 15.13 13.39
N GLU A 27 19.96 14.18 12.57
CA GLU A 27 20.05 14.25 11.10
C GLU A 27 19.18 15.41 10.53
N ALA A 28 18.03 15.66 11.15
CA ALA A 28 17.13 16.73 10.75
C ALA A 28 17.59 18.12 11.19
N GLY A 29 18.62 18.23 12.04
CA GLY A 29 19.06 19.48 12.65
C GLY A 29 18.05 20.02 13.67
N LEU A 30 17.32 19.11 14.34
CA LEU A 30 16.31 19.43 15.35
C LEU A 30 16.71 18.89 16.73
N THR A 31 16.02 19.35 17.77
CA THR A 31 16.10 18.70 19.08
C THR A 31 15.07 17.55 19.15
N PRO A 32 15.33 16.47 19.93
CA PRO A 32 14.36 15.42 20.15
C PRO A 32 13.02 15.94 20.70
N MET A 33 13.08 16.95 21.60
CA MET A 33 11.90 17.60 22.16
C MET A 33 11.03 18.25 21.06
N SER A 34 11.66 18.83 20.02
CA SER A 34 10.94 19.40 18.89
C SER A 34 10.22 18.31 18.09
N VAL A 35 10.84 17.14 17.90
CA VAL A 35 10.21 16.01 17.21
C VAL A 35 9.01 15.49 18.02
N TYR A 36 9.20 15.26 19.32
CA TYR A 36 8.10 14.80 20.20
C TYR A 36 6.95 15.82 20.28
N ARG A 37 7.24 17.11 20.24
CA ARG A 37 6.19 18.15 20.22
C ARG A 37 5.30 18.07 18.98
N TYR A 38 5.85 17.66 17.81
CA TYR A 38 5.09 17.56 16.57
C TYR A 38 4.38 16.23 16.39
N PHE A 39 4.99 15.14 16.82
CA PHE A 39 4.50 13.78 16.54
C PHE A 39 3.99 13.02 17.78
N GLY A 40 4.19 13.59 18.97
CA GLY A 40 3.80 12.97 20.24
C GLY A 40 4.73 11.83 20.65
N THR A 41 4.83 10.81 19.82
CA THR A 41 5.60 9.59 20.08
C THR A 41 6.47 9.20 18.88
N LYS A 42 7.31 8.18 19.04
CA LYS A 42 8.01 7.54 17.91
C LYS A 42 6.99 6.97 16.91
N ASP A 43 5.95 6.31 17.42
CA ASP A 43 4.89 5.72 16.58
C ASP A 43 4.15 6.78 15.79
N GLY A 44 3.84 7.93 16.40
CA GLY A 44 3.27 9.08 15.69
C GLY A 44 4.14 9.56 14.54
N LEU A 45 5.47 9.53 14.69
CA LEU A 45 6.40 9.83 13.58
C LEU A 45 6.42 8.72 12.53
N VAL A 46 6.40 7.44 12.94
CA VAL A 46 6.32 6.29 12.01
C VAL A 46 5.07 6.40 11.14
N ILE A 47 3.92 6.69 11.76
CA ILE A 47 2.65 6.87 11.05
C ILE A 47 2.72 8.05 10.08
N ALA A 48 3.22 9.20 10.54
CA ALA A 48 3.33 10.38 9.70
C ALA A 48 4.25 10.12 8.49
N ALA A 49 5.33 9.39 8.69
CA ALA A 49 6.26 8.99 7.65
C ALA A 49 5.60 8.03 6.65
N TRP A 50 4.82 7.06 7.13
CA TRP A 50 4.09 6.13 6.28
C TRP A 50 2.99 6.82 5.46
N ARG A 51 2.20 7.70 6.09
CA ARG A 51 1.17 8.49 5.40
C ARG A 51 1.74 9.36 4.28
N ASP A 52 2.90 10.00 4.53
CA ASP A 52 3.57 10.81 3.52
C ASP A 52 4.07 9.96 2.33
N ALA A 53 4.64 8.79 2.61
CA ALA A 53 5.06 7.85 1.58
C ALA A 53 3.88 7.30 0.77
N LEU A 54 2.77 6.97 1.45
CA LEU A 54 1.54 6.51 0.82
C LEU A 54 0.94 7.59 -0.10
N ALA A 55 0.90 8.84 0.36
CA ALA A 55 0.39 9.94 -0.45
C ALA A 55 1.19 10.13 -1.75
N GLN A 56 2.53 10.07 -1.67
CA GLN A 56 3.41 10.17 -2.84
C GLN A 56 3.25 8.98 -3.79
N PHE A 57 3.12 7.77 -3.24
CA PHE A 57 2.84 6.56 -4.02
C PHE A 57 1.49 6.68 -4.75
N TYR A 58 0.44 7.05 -4.00
CA TYR A 58 -0.92 7.13 -4.51
C TYR A 58 -1.06 8.18 -5.63
N GLU A 59 -0.46 9.35 -5.46
CA GLU A 59 -0.46 10.41 -6.49
C GLU A 59 0.08 9.89 -7.83
N LYS A 60 1.26 9.26 -7.80
CA LYS A 60 1.91 8.71 -9.00
C LYS A 60 1.16 7.52 -9.58
N PHE A 61 0.65 6.65 -8.70
CA PHE A 61 -0.18 5.52 -9.13
C PHE A 61 -1.44 6.00 -9.87
N MET A 62 -2.15 6.98 -9.30
CA MET A 62 -3.38 7.52 -9.88
C MET A 62 -3.14 8.22 -11.22
N GLU A 63 -2.05 8.98 -11.34
CA GLU A 63 -1.68 9.61 -12.63
C GLU A 63 -1.54 8.57 -13.74
N ARG A 64 -0.87 7.46 -13.46
CA ARG A 64 -0.62 6.38 -14.43
C ARG A 64 -1.87 5.57 -14.73
N TYR A 65 -2.58 5.16 -13.68
CA TYR A 65 -3.83 4.42 -13.82
C TYR A 65 -4.87 5.22 -14.61
N THR A 66 -5.06 6.50 -14.32
CA THR A 66 -5.99 7.36 -15.03
C THR A 66 -5.67 7.41 -16.52
N ARG A 67 -4.40 7.65 -16.87
CA ARG A 67 -3.95 7.66 -18.28
C ARG A 67 -4.18 6.32 -18.98
N ARG A 68 -3.94 5.21 -18.27
CA ARG A 68 -4.12 3.86 -18.83
C ARG A 68 -5.58 3.48 -19.01
N SER A 69 -6.46 3.91 -18.09
CA SER A 69 -7.87 3.56 -18.08
C SER A 69 -8.77 4.48 -18.90
N GLU A 70 -8.25 5.60 -19.40
CA GLU A 70 -9.03 6.66 -20.09
C GLU A 70 -9.88 6.15 -21.25
N ASN A 71 -9.39 5.17 -22.03
CA ASN A 71 -10.07 4.63 -23.19
C ASN A 71 -10.69 3.24 -22.97
N LEU A 72 -10.63 2.71 -21.76
CA LEU A 72 -11.21 1.42 -21.42
C LEU A 72 -12.73 1.55 -21.22
N GLN A 73 -13.48 0.61 -21.79
CA GLN A 73 -14.94 0.70 -21.88
C GLN A 73 -15.63 0.00 -20.70
N THR A 74 -15.04 -1.10 -20.20
CA THR A 74 -15.67 -1.94 -19.20
C THR A 74 -14.95 -1.85 -17.85
N GLY A 75 -15.70 -2.10 -16.77
CA GLY A 75 -15.13 -2.16 -15.43
C GLY A 75 -14.13 -3.30 -15.29
N PHE A 76 -14.31 -4.42 -16.01
CA PHE A 76 -13.35 -5.51 -16.03
C PHE A 76 -12.00 -5.08 -16.64
N GLU A 77 -12.00 -4.38 -17.79
CA GLU A 77 -10.78 -3.84 -18.38
C GLU A 77 -10.06 -2.86 -17.44
N LYS A 78 -10.82 -1.97 -16.79
CA LYS A 78 -10.29 -1.03 -15.78
C LYS A 78 -9.70 -1.74 -14.58
N TYR A 79 -10.34 -2.84 -14.11
CA TYR A 79 -9.81 -3.67 -13.03
C TYR A 79 -8.48 -4.30 -13.43
N VAL A 80 -8.40 -4.92 -14.61
CA VAL A 80 -7.16 -5.54 -15.11
C VAL A 80 -6.04 -4.48 -15.22
N ALA A 81 -6.34 -3.31 -15.80
CA ALA A 81 -5.40 -2.20 -15.89
C ALA A 81 -4.90 -1.73 -14.51
N CYS A 82 -5.81 -1.67 -13.54
CA CYS A 82 -5.47 -1.33 -12.15
C CYS A 82 -4.48 -2.35 -11.54
N MET A 83 -4.71 -3.65 -11.75
CA MET A 83 -3.82 -4.71 -11.26
C MET A 83 -2.45 -4.68 -11.93
N GLU A 84 -2.39 -4.38 -13.21
CA GLU A 84 -1.12 -4.21 -13.92
C GLU A 84 -0.34 -3.01 -13.38
N GLU A 85 -1.00 -1.88 -13.09
CA GLU A 85 -0.35 -0.73 -12.47
C GLU A 85 0.16 -1.02 -11.05
N TYR A 86 -0.58 -1.76 -10.23
CA TYR A 86 -0.09 -2.22 -8.93
C TYR A 86 1.15 -3.12 -9.06
N THR A 87 1.15 -4.05 -10.03
CA THR A 87 2.30 -4.92 -10.29
C THR A 87 3.52 -4.14 -10.77
N ASN A 88 3.34 -3.19 -11.68
CA ASN A 88 4.41 -2.32 -12.16
C ASN A 88 4.96 -1.43 -11.04
N ALA A 89 4.08 -0.94 -10.18
CA ALA A 89 4.46 -0.11 -9.04
C ALA A 89 5.44 -0.83 -8.10
N TYR A 90 5.37 -2.16 -8.00
CA TYR A 90 6.29 -2.93 -7.16
C TYR A 90 7.76 -2.71 -7.54
N THR A 91 8.06 -2.65 -8.83
CA THR A 91 9.42 -2.41 -9.33
C THR A 91 9.80 -0.94 -9.38
N GLU A 92 8.83 -0.05 -9.54
CA GLU A 92 9.08 1.38 -9.75
C GLU A 92 9.17 2.18 -8.46
N PHE A 93 8.56 1.68 -7.38
CA PHE A 93 8.55 2.34 -6.07
C PHE A 93 9.17 1.45 -4.97
N PRO A 94 10.42 0.99 -5.13
CA PRO A 94 11.02 0.04 -4.19
C PRO A 94 11.13 0.61 -2.77
N LYS A 95 11.34 1.92 -2.63
CA LYS A 95 11.37 2.57 -1.30
C LYS A 95 10.01 2.53 -0.60
N TRP A 96 8.90 2.66 -1.33
CA TRP A 96 7.57 2.53 -0.77
C TRP A 96 7.35 1.13 -0.18
N TYR A 97 7.68 0.10 -0.94
CA TYR A 97 7.51 -1.28 -0.51
C TYR A 97 8.45 -1.65 0.64
N ALA A 98 9.72 -1.22 0.58
CA ALA A 98 10.68 -1.41 1.66
C ALA A 98 10.18 -0.76 2.96
N TYR A 99 9.72 0.49 2.90
CA TYR A 99 9.20 1.17 4.07
C TYR A 99 7.92 0.53 4.61
N THR A 100 7.00 0.11 3.74
CA THR A 100 5.78 -0.59 4.15
C THR A 100 6.11 -1.91 4.85
N ARG A 101 7.10 -2.66 4.37
CA ARG A 101 7.58 -3.88 5.02
C ARG A 101 8.13 -3.61 6.42
N GLU A 102 8.99 -2.60 6.56
CA GLU A 102 9.57 -2.22 7.86
C GLU A 102 8.49 -1.77 8.85
N MET A 103 7.52 -1.00 8.40
CA MET A 103 6.40 -0.55 9.23
C MET A 103 5.52 -1.72 9.67
N LEU A 104 5.21 -2.66 8.76
CA LEU A 104 4.43 -3.85 9.08
C LEU A 104 5.18 -4.75 10.08
N SER A 105 6.48 -4.98 9.87
CA SER A 105 7.31 -5.77 10.78
C SER A 105 7.33 -5.16 12.18
N TYR A 106 7.57 -3.85 12.27
CA TYR A 106 7.56 -3.12 13.54
C TYR A 106 6.19 -3.22 14.25
N ALA A 107 5.10 -3.04 13.51
CA ALA A 107 3.75 -3.13 14.06
C ALA A 107 3.42 -4.54 14.62
N MET A 108 3.97 -5.59 14.01
CA MET A 108 3.78 -6.97 14.47
C MET A 108 4.62 -7.32 15.69
N GLU A 109 5.83 -6.75 15.82
CA GLU A 109 6.77 -7.03 16.91
C GLU A 109 6.41 -6.28 18.19
N GLU A 110 6.06 -5.01 18.10
CA GLU A 110 5.86 -4.13 19.27
C GLU A 110 4.48 -4.30 19.92
N ASN A 111 3.59 -5.15 19.38
CA ASN A 111 2.22 -5.28 19.90
C ASN A 111 1.58 -3.90 20.08
N ILE A 112 1.72 -3.05 19.05
CA ILE A 112 1.33 -1.65 19.09
C ILE A 112 -0.17 -1.59 19.41
N GLU A 113 -0.51 -1.45 20.68
CA GLU A 113 -1.86 -1.11 21.19
C GLU A 113 -2.25 0.33 20.81
N THR A 114 -1.52 0.92 19.85
CA THR A 114 -1.87 2.22 19.35
C THR A 114 -3.09 2.11 18.44
N GLU A 115 -3.81 3.20 18.33
CA GLU A 115 -4.92 3.48 17.39
C GLU A 115 -4.59 3.13 15.91
N LEU A 116 -3.45 2.50 15.65
CA LEU A 116 -2.98 1.91 14.42
C LEU A 116 -3.26 0.42 14.35
N ASN A 117 -4.48 0.09 14.28
CA ASN A 117 -4.83 -1.15 13.59
C ASN A 117 -4.45 -0.95 12.11
N ILE A 118 -3.51 -1.78 11.60
CA ILE A 118 -3.14 -1.75 10.18
C ILE A 118 -4.39 -1.88 9.30
N ASN A 119 -5.37 -2.69 9.74
CA ASN A 119 -6.68 -2.74 9.12
C ASN A 119 -7.39 -1.38 9.19
N ASP A 120 -7.31 -0.62 10.27
CA ASP A 120 -7.91 0.71 10.36
C ASP A 120 -7.19 1.72 9.47
N VAL A 121 -5.88 1.62 9.31
CA VAL A 121 -5.15 2.46 8.35
C VAL A 121 -5.55 2.09 6.92
N PHE A 122 -5.66 0.81 6.56
CA PHE A 122 -6.19 0.38 5.28
C PHE A 122 -7.70 0.63 5.17
N CYS A 123 -8.50 0.44 6.23
CA CYS A 123 -9.93 0.68 6.26
C CYS A 123 -10.32 2.16 6.34
N GLN A 124 -9.52 3.03 6.95
CA GLN A 124 -9.71 4.49 6.86
C GLN A 124 -9.56 4.97 5.42
N PHE A 125 -8.76 4.28 4.60
CA PHE A 125 -8.70 4.52 3.16
C PHE A 125 -9.89 3.89 2.40
N THR A 126 -10.57 2.87 2.96
CA THR A 126 -11.71 2.22 2.29
C THR A 126 -13.03 2.92 2.49
N ASP A 127 -13.19 3.74 3.53
CA ASP A 127 -14.55 4.10 3.94
C ASP A 127 -15.04 5.50 3.57
N ARG A 128 -14.23 6.51 3.28
CA ARG A 128 -14.84 7.84 3.02
C ARG A 128 -14.10 8.86 2.17
N GLU A 129 -12.79 8.81 1.97
CA GLU A 129 -12.11 9.99 1.39
C GLU A 129 -11.15 9.71 0.23
N ILE A 130 -10.69 8.48 0.06
CA ILE A 130 -9.81 8.14 -1.07
C ILE A 130 -10.49 7.08 -1.94
N PRO A 131 -10.81 7.41 -3.19
CA PRO A 131 -11.39 6.44 -4.11
C PRO A 131 -10.38 5.32 -4.39
N ILE A 132 -10.74 4.07 -4.08
CA ILE A 132 -9.92 2.90 -4.37
C ILE A 132 -10.25 2.44 -5.79
N PRO A 133 -9.33 2.60 -6.76
CA PRO A 133 -9.60 2.31 -8.17
C PRO A 133 -10.07 0.89 -8.40
N ALA A 134 -9.50 -0.09 -7.71
CA ALA A 134 -9.92 -1.49 -7.81
C ALA A 134 -11.39 -1.71 -7.42
N LEU A 135 -11.85 -1.11 -6.31
CA LEU A 135 -13.25 -1.22 -5.87
C LEU A 135 -14.20 -0.50 -6.83
N ILE A 136 -13.78 0.64 -7.37
CA ILE A 136 -14.56 1.38 -8.36
C ILE A 136 -14.73 0.51 -9.61
N ALA A 137 -13.64 -0.03 -10.14
CA ALA A 137 -13.64 -0.86 -11.33
C ALA A 137 -14.50 -2.13 -11.15
N LEU A 138 -14.45 -2.77 -9.97
CA LEU A 138 -15.30 -3.92 -9.65
C LEU A 138 -16.78 -3.54 -9.66
N ARG A 139 -17.17 -2.39 -9.07
CA ARG A 139 -18.57 -1.92 -9.10
C ARG A 139 -19.04 -1.58 -10.51
N GLU A 140 -18.21 -0.89 -11.29
CA GLU A 140 -18.50 -0.58 -12.70
C GLU A 140 -18.68 -1.86 -13.52
N GLY A 141 -17.79 -2.86 -13.35
CA GLY A 141 -17.85 -4.12 -14.06
C GLY A 141 -19.08 -4.97 -13.73
N ILE A 142 -19.56 -4.93 -12.48
CA ILE A 142 -20.85 -5.54 -12.13
C ILE A 142 -22.01 -4.78 -12.81
N ALA A 143 -21.94 -3.45 -12.81
CA ALA A 143 -22.99 -2.61 -13.38
C ALA A 143 -23.09 -2.72 -14.92
N ASP A 144 -21.95 -2.87 -15.62
CA ASP A 144 -21.89 -3.02 -17.08
C ASP A 144 -21.95 -4.50 -17.55
N GLY A 145 -21.99 -5.45 -16.62
CA GLY A 145 -22.10 -6.88 -16.89
C GLY A 145 -20.78 -7.56 -17.28
N SER A 146 -19.65 -6.87 -17.29
CA SER A 146 -18.33 -7.45 -17.59
C SER A 146 -17.74 -8.26 -16.42
N ILE A 147 -18.26 -8.04 -15.22
CA ILE A 147 -17.93 -8.79 -14.00
C ILE A 147 -19.19 -9.48 -13.49
N ARG A 148 -19.04 -10.71 -13.04
CA ARG A 148 -20.16 -11.51 -12.50
C ARG A 148 -20.76 -10.84 -11.26
N PRO A 149 -22.12 -10.84 -11.14
CA PRO A 149 -22.82 -10.06 -10.10
C PRO A 149 -22.82 -10.71 -8.71
N ASP A 150 -22.43 -11.97 -8.61
CA ASP A 150 -22.52 -12.78 -7.37
C ASP A 150 -21.22 -12.76 -6.54
N ILE A 151 -20.27 -11.88 -6.84
CA ILE A 151 -19.04 -11.71 -6.06
C ILE A 151 -19.23 -10.71 -4.91
N ASP A 152 -18.50 -10.96 -3.82
CA ASP A 152 -18.28 -9.96 -2.78
C ASP A 152 -17.02 -9.12 -3.12
N ILE A 153 -17.23 -7.89 -3.54
CA ILE A 153 -16.15 -6.99 -3.96
C ILE A 153 -15.17 -6.66 -2.83
N HIS A 154 -15.63 -6.64 -1.58
CA HIS A 154 -14.78 -6.39 -0.43
C HIS A 154 -13.89 -7.60 -0.13
N MET A 155 -14.43 -8.81 -0.27
CA MET A 155 -13.65 -10.04 -0.18
C MET A 155 -12.58 -10.10 -1.28
N ILE A 156 -12.93 -9.79 -2.54
CA ILE A 156 -11.97 -9.74 -3.65
C ILE A 156 -10.85 -8.74 -3.36
N TYR A 157 -11.21 -7.56 -2.87
CA TYR A 157 -10.23 -6.53 -2.51
C TYR A 157 -9.33 -7.01 -1.36
N GLN A 158 -9.88 -7.66 -0.34
CA GLN A 158 -9.10 -8.21 0.78
C GLN A 158 -8.11 -9.29 0.33
N ILE A 159 -8.52 -10.19 -0.57
CA ILE A 159 -7.63 -11.21 -1.17
C ILE A 159 -6.47 -10.53 -1.89
N LEU A 160 -6.76 -9.47 -2.65
CA LEU A 160 -5.75 -8.68 -3.33
C LEU A 160 -4.75 -8.05 -2.36
N VAL A 161 -5.25 -7.36 -1.33
CA VAL A 161 -4.40 -6.74 -0.29
C VAL A 161 -3.52 -7.79 0.39
N ASN A 162 -4.06 -8.97 0.70
CA ASN A 162 -3.31 -10.07 1.30
C ASN A 162 -2.19 -10.58 0.36
N ALA A 163 -2.46 -10.70 -0.94
CA ALA A 163 -1.45 -11.09 -1.91
C ALA A 163 -0.29 -10.09 -1.97
N TYR A 164 -0.60 -8.78 -2.00
CA TYR A 164 0.42 -7.72 -1.99
C TYR A 164 1.20 -7.68 -0.69
N THR A 165 0.52 -7.74 0.45
CA THR A 165 1.15 -7.73 1.78
C THR A 165 2.05 -8.94 1.97
N GLY A 166 1.55 -10.14 1.65
CA GLY A 166 2.31 -11.37 1.75
C GLY A 166 3.55 -11.37 0.87
N THR A 167 3.41 -10.95 -0.39
CA THR A 167 4.55 -10.82 -1.32
C THR A 167 5.60 -9.85 -0.77
N ASN A 168 5.19 -8.71 -0.23
CA ASN A 168 6.10 -7.71 0.33
C ASN A 168 6.84 -8.22 1.59
N ILE A 169 6.16 -8.96 2.47
CA ILE A 169 6.77 -9.52 3.68
C ILE A 169 7.81 -10.58 3.34
N TYR A 170 7.54 -11.44 2.35
CA TYR A 170 8.46 -12.53 1.97
C TYR A 170 9.58 -12.09 1.02
N ASP A 171 9.50 -10.90 0.45
CA ASP A 171 10.55 -10.36 -0.43
C ASP A 171 11.91 -10.28 0.28
N GLY A 172 12.96 -10.75 -0.39
CA GLY A 172 14.30 -10.82 0.18
C GLY A 172 14.55 -11.99 1.15
N THR A 173 13.55 -12.83 1.44
CA THR A 173 13.72 -14.05 2.23
C THR A 173 14.12 -15.24 1.35
N LYS A 174 14.63 -16.32 1.96
CA LYS A 174 14.94 -17.58 1.24
C LYS A 174 13.69 -18.29 0.66
N TYR A 175 12.51 -17.85 1.02
CA TYR A 175 11.22 -18.38 0.54
C TYR A 175 10.59 -17.48 -0.50
N ALA A 176 11.24 -16.35 -0.84
CA ALA A 176 10.73 -15.44 -1.82
C ALA A 176 10.66 -16.10 -3.21
N ILE A 177 9.50 -16.03 -3.81
CA ILE A 177 9.32 -16.23 -5.24
C ILE A 177 9.39 -14.84 -5.86
N ASP A 178 9.67 -14.75 -7.16
CA ASP A 178 9.66 -13.46 -7.85
C ASP A 178 8.38 -12.66 -7.55
N PRO A 179 8.51 -11.48 -6.91
CA PRO A 179 7.33 -10.74 -6.44
C PRO A 179 6.43 -10.29 -7.59
N VAL A 180 7.02 -9.90 -8.72
CA VAL A 180 6.28 -9.43 -9.89
C VAL A 180 5.49 -10.58 -10.51
N GLU A 181 6.12 -11.77 -10.64
CA GLU A 181 5.45 -12.96 -11.14
C GLU A 181 4.33 -13.42 -10.20
N THR A 182 4.58 -13.40 -8.89
CA THR A 182 3.57 -13.74 -7.87
C THR A 182 2.35 -12.82 -7.96
N LEU A 183 2.57 -11.51 -8.03
CA LEU A 183 1.50 -10.52 -8.12
C LEU A 183 0.73 -10.64 -9.44
N ARG A 184 1.45 -10.84 -10.56
CA ARG A 184 0.84 -11.03 -11.87
C ARG A 184 -0.03 -12.29 -11.90
N THR A 185 0.47 -13.39 -11.37
CA THR A 185 -0.27 -14.66 -11.31
C THR A 185 -1.50 -14.55 -10.42
N SER A 186 -1.36 -13.96 -9.21
CA SER A 186 -2.49 -13.74 -8.31
C SER A 186 -3.57 -12.87 -8.95
N SER A 187 -3.16 -11.78 -9.61
CA SER A 187 -4.09 -10.90 -10.34
C SER A 187 -4.81 -11.62 -11.49
N ALA A 188 -4.11 -12.47 -12.23
CA ALA A 188 -4.71 -13.26 -13.31
C ALA A 188 -5.72 -14.29 -12.78
N ILE A 189 -5.42 -14.96 -11.67
CA ILE A 189 -6.36 -15.88 -11.02
C ILE A 189 -7.64 -15.14 -10.59
N ILE A 190 -7.49 -13.99 -9.94
CA ILE A 190 -8.65 -13.18 -9.52
C ILE A 190 -9.43 -12.69 -10.74
N ALA A 191 -8.75 -12.16 -11.77
CA ALA A 191 -9.40 -11.69 -12.99
C ALA A 191 -10.23 -12.79 -13.67
N ASN A 192 -9.68 -14.02 -13.79
CA ASN A 192 -10.42 -15.15 -14.32
C ASN A 192 -11.62 -15.53 -13.46
N TYR A 193 -11.51 -15.43 -12.14
CA TYR A 193 -12.62 -15.76 -11.23
C TYR A 193 -13.78 -14.75 -11.34
N ILE A 194 -13.48 -13.47 -11.49
CA ILE A 194 -14.51 -12.40 -11.48
C ILE A 194 -15.13 -12.13 -12.84
N LYS A 195 -14.45 -12.55 -13.92
CA LYS A 195 -14.93 -12.30 -15.28
C LYS A 195 -16.31 -12.92 -15.51
N ASN A 196 -17.18 -12.17 -16.16
CA ASN A 196 -18.45 -12.71 -16.62
C ASN A 196 -18.29 -13.26 -18.04
N ASP A 197 -18.49 -14.57 -18.21
CA ASP A 197 -18.32 -15.28 -19.49
C ASP A 197 -19.63 -15.40 -20.27
N THR A 198 -20.72 -14.70 -19.83
CA THR A 198 -22.05 -14.73 -20.51
C THR A 198 -22.19 -13.65 -21.56
#